data_3a9e91c9fc02efddf875b246e6159375
#
_entry.id   3a9e91c9fc02efddf875b246e6159375
#
_cell.length_a   1.000
_cell.length_b   1.000
_cell.length_c   1.000
_cell.angle_alpha   90.00
_cell.angle_beta   90.00
_cell.angle_gamma   90.00
#
_symmetry.space_group_name_H-M   'P 1'
#
loop_
_entity.id
_entity.type
_entity.pdbx_description
1 polymer ?
#
loop_
_entity_poly.entity_id
_entity_poly.type
_entity_poly.pdbx_seq_one_letter_code
_entity_poly.pdbx_strand_id
1 'polypeptide(L)'
;MDNKARNTLRLLTHSAIFAALIFLATSFLSIRLPVMGYVHLGDGLILLAAAVLPMPYAIGAAMIGAGTADLMAGYALYIPATVIIKALTVLCVSNKTKNVINIRNLIGIIPAAVLCAGGYYLFESAIAKDFVAPLASVPFNLVQSACGAVVFIILGVLIDKNRGLSRLFKKNLQ
;
A
#
# COMPACT_ATOMS: atom_id res chain seq x y z
N MET A 1 11.97 17.54 -25.62
CA MET A 1 11.92 16.37 -24.73
C MET A 1 11.13 15.28 -25.46
N ASP A 2 11.73 14.12 -25.64
CA ASP A 2 11.11 12.98 -26.31
C ASP A 2 9.83 12.52 -25.57
N ASN A 3 8.84 12.01 -26.29
CA ASN A 3 7.57 11.53 -25.73
C ASN A 3 7.78 10.46 -24.65
N LYS A 4 8.79 9.61 -24.81
CA LYS A 4 9.17 8.57 -23.83
C LYS A 4 9.66 9.22 -22.52
N ALA A 5 10.55 10.20 -22.59
CA ALA A 5 11.06 10.92 -21.43
C ALA A 5 9.94 11.66 -20.67
N ARG A 6 8.99 12.27 -21.39
CA ARG A 6 7.83 12.94 -20.81
C ARG A 6 6.90 11.97 -20.06
N ASN A 7 6.65 10.80 -20.64
CA ASN A 7 5.84 9.78 -19.99
C ASN A 7 6.53 9.22 -18.73
N THR A 8 7.83 8.95 -18.77
CA THR A 8 8.61 8.52 -17.61
C THR A 8 8.57 9.55 -16.49
N LEU A 9 8.81 10.82 -16.80
CA LEU A 9 8.74 11.90 -15.81
C LEU A 9 7.36 12.00 -15.16
N ARG A 10 6.29 11.88 -15.95
CA ARG A 10 4.93 11.87 -15.45
C ARG A 10 4.68 10.70 -14.47
N LEU A 11 5.12 9.49 -14.82
CA LEU A 11 4.98 8.32 -13.96
C LEU A 11 5.78 8.46 -12.66
N LEU A 12 7.00 8.99 -12.71
CA LEU A 12 7.80 9.29 -11.54
C LEU A 12 7.12 10.33 -10.63
N THR A 13 6.55 11.39 -11.21
CA THR A 13 5.81 12.41 -10.45
C THR A 13 4.61 11.80 -9.73
N HIS A 14 3.81 10.97 -10.42
CA HIS A 14 2.66 10.29 -9.78
C HIS A 14 3.12 9.32 -8.69
N SER A 15 4.20 8.56 -8.93
CA SER A 15 4.79 7.66 -7.95
C SER A 15 5.24 8.42 -6.70
N ALA A 16 5.90 9.57 -6.86
CA ALA A 16 6.33 10.42 -5.75
C ALA A 16 5.15 10.98 -4.95
N ILE A 17 4.07 11.40 -5.64
CA ILE A 17 2.84 11.85 -4.97
C ILE A 17 2.23 10.71 -4.15
N PHE A 18 2.12 9.49 -4.72
CA PHE A 18 1.63 8.34 -3.98
C PHE A 18 2.53 7.96 -2.80
N ALA A 19 3.87 8.01 -2.96
CA ALA A 19 4.78 7.77 -1.85
C ALA A 19 4.56 8.77 -0.70
N ALA A 20 4.40 10.06 -1.02
CA ALA A 20 4.08 11.09 -0.03
C ALA A 20 2.72 10.87 0.64
N LEU A 21 1.68 10.53 -0.11
CA LEU A 21 0.35 10.23 0.44
C LEU A 21 0.37 8.99 1.33
N ILE A 22 1.07 7.91 0.92
CA ILE A 22 1.25 6.69 1.72
C ILE A 22 1.99 7.04 3.02
N PHE A 23 3.09 7.79 2.93
CA PHE A 23 3.83 8.27 4.09
C PHE A 23 2.93 9.06 5.06
N LEU A 24 2.18 10.05 4.56
CA LEU A 24 1.29 10.87 5.38
C LEU A 24 0.18 10.03 6.03
N ALA A 25 -0.47 9.15 5.28
CA ALA A 25 -1.54 8.30 5.82
C ALA A 25 -1.01 7.28 6.84
N THR A 26 0.21 6.77 6.63
CA THR A 26 0.84 5.82 7.55
C THR A 26 1.31 6.53 8.83
N SER A 27 1.88 7.73 8.72
CA SER A 27 2.45 8.45 9.87
C SER A 27 1.39 9.18 10.70
N PHE A 28 0.42 9.83 10.05
CA PHE A 28 -0.53 10.73 10.72
C PHE A 28 -1.92 10.13 10.93
N LEU A 29 -2.32 9.15 10.11
CA LEU A 29 -3.58 8.42 10.27
C LEU A 29 -3.29 7.03 10.87
N SER A 30 -2.62 7.01 12.01
CA SER A 30 -2.18 5.81 12.70
C SER A 30 -2.53 5.85 14.18
N ILE A 31 -2.74 4.65 14.74
CA ILE A 31 -2.96 4.42 16.18
C ILE A 31 -1.86 3.49 16.66
N ARG A 32 -1.07 3.95 17.61
CA ARG A 32 -0.02 3.13 18.24
C ARG A 32 -0.65 2.07 19.13
N LEU A 33 -0.13 0.86 19.05
CA LEU A 33 -0.57 -0.26 19.86
C LEU A 33 0.30 -0.41 21.11
N PRO A 34 -0.28 -0.83 22.25
CA PRO A 34 0.47 -0.95 23.51
C PRO A 34 1.56 -2.03 23.48
N VAL A 35 1.43 -3.03 22.60
CA VAL A 35 2.29 -4.22 22.63
C VAL A 35 3.31 -4.21 21.49
N MET A 36 2.90 -3.97 20.25
CA MET A 36 3.80 -3.98 19.08
C MET A 36 3.23 -3.14 17.95
N GLY A 37 4.06 -2.29 17.32
CA GLY A 37 3.75 -1.59 16.10
C GLY A 37 2.63 -0.54 16.21
N TYR A 38 1.97 -0.32 15.09
CA TYR A 38 0.87 0.63 14.95
C TYR A 38 -0.04 0.24 13.79
N VAL A 39 -1.33 0.61 13.87
CA VAL A 39 -2.32 0.41 12.80
C VAL A 39 -2.51 1.72 12.05
N HIS A 40 -2.57 1.69 10.72
CA HIS A 40 -2.62 2.88 9.88
C HIS A 40 -3.48 2.68 8.62
N LEU A 41 -3.86 3.79 7.97
CA LEU A 41 -4.69 3.77 6.75
C LEU A 41 -3.88 3.73 5.45
N GLY A 42 -2.55 3.72 5.52
CA GLY A 42 -1.65 3.76 4.35
C GLY A 42 -1.85 2.60 3.36
N ASP A 43 -2.28 1.43 3.83
CA ASP A 43 -2.50 0.24 2.98
C ASP A 43 -3.55 0.47 1.89
N GLY A 44 -4.59 1.27 2.17
CA GLY A 44 -5.58 1.64 1.17
C GLY A 44 -4.99 2.44 0.00
N LEU A 45 -4.03 3.32 0.30
CA LEU A 45 -3.32 4.09 -0.72
C LEU A 45 -2.29 3.25 -1.48
N ILE A 46 -1.71 2.22 -0.84
CA ILE A 46 -0.85 1.24 -1.52
C ILE A 46 -1.66 0.45 -2.55
N LEU A 47 -2.82 -0.07 -2.17
CA LEU A 47 -3.74 -0.76 -3.09
C LEU A 47 -4.21 0.17 -4.21
N LEU A 48 -4.47 1.43 -3.91
CA LEU A 48 -4.85 2.42 -4.92
C LEU A 48 -3.71 2.70 -5.89
N ALA A 49 -2.48 2.90 -5.40
CA ALA A 49 -1.29 3.05 -6.23
C ALA A 49 -1.11 1.84 -7.18
N ALA A 50 -1.30 0.61 -6.67
CA ALA A 50 -1.23 -0.61 -7.46
C ALA A 50 -2.31 -0.69 -8.56
N ALA A 51 -3.49 -0.11 -8.32
CA ALA A 51 -4.60 -0.08 -9.28
C ALA A 51 -4.47 1.01 -10.34
N VAL A 52 -3.66 2.06 -10.11
CA VAL A 52 -3.57 3.21 -11.03
C VAL A 52 -2.19 3.42 -11.66
N LEU A 53 -1.12 2.91 -11.05
CA LEU A 53 0.24 3.04 -11.57
C LEU A 53 0.73 1.73 -12.21
N PRO A 54 1.64 1.79 -13.19
CA PRO A 54 2.40 0.62 -13.61
C PRO A 54 3.16 0.01 -12.41
N MET A 55 3.21 -1.32 -12.35
CA MET A 55 3.71 -2.09 -11.21
C MET A 55 5.05 -1.58 -10.63
N PRO A 56 6.12 -1.30 -11.40
CA PRO A 56 7.39 -0.84 -10.82
C PRO A 56 7.26 0.48 -10.07
N TYR A 57 6.42 1.39 -10.57
CA TYR A 57 6.18 2.70 -9.95
C TYR A 57 5.33 2.59 -8.69
N ALA A 58 4.35 1.69 -8.70
CA ALA A 58 3.54 1.41 -7.51
C ALA A 58 4.37 0.75 -6.40
N ILE A 59 5.24 -0.21 -6.76
CA ILE A 59 6.17 -0.84 -5.81
C ILE A 59 7.09 0.23 -5.21
N GLY A 60 7.72 1.06 -6.01
CA GLY A 60 8.58 2.13 -5.53
C GLY A 60 7.87 3.10 -4.58
N ALA A 61 6.64 3.52 -4.93
CA ALA A 61 5.82 4.37 -4.08
C ALA A 61 5.48 3.72 -2.73
N ALA A 62 5.10 2.44 -2.75
CA ALA A 62 4.76 1.69 -1.54
C ALA A 62 5.97 1.51 -0.61
N MET A 63 7.11 1.09 -1.18
CA MET A 63 8.35 0.88 -0.42
C MET A 63 8.86 2.17 0.22
N ILE A 64 8.94 3.24 -0.56
CA ILE A 64 9.44 4.53 -0.08
C ILE A 64 8.47 5.12 0.94
N GLY A 65 7.18 5.18 0.63
CA GLY A 65 6.19 5.80 1.51
C GLY A 65 6.06 5.08 2.85
N ALA A 66 5.93 3.74 2.85
CA ALA A 66 5.80 2.98 4.07
C ALA A 66 7.12 2.87 4.85
N GLY A 67 8.25 2.64 4.16
CA GLY A 67 9.55 2.55 4.82
C GLY A 67 9.99 3.86 5.48
N THR A 68 9.72 5.02 4.85
CA THR A 68 9.98 6.32 5.47
C THR A 68 9.05 6.61 6.65
N ALA A 69 7.82 6.11 6.62
CA ALA A 69 6.90 6.22 7.76
C ALA A 69 7.40 5.43 8.97
N ASP A 70 7.89 4.20 8.77
CA ASP A 70 8.49 3.39 9.84
C ASP A 70 9.71 4.09 10.45
N LEU A 71 10.56 4.67 9.60
CA LEU A 71 11.74 5.42 10.05
C LEU A 71 11.34 6.60 10.95
N MET A 72 10.36 7.40 10.51
CA MET A 72 9.84 8.55 11.26
C MET A 72 9.13 8.15 12.55
N ALA A 73 8.45 7.00 12.57
CA ALA A 73 7.78 6.48 13.74
C ALA A 73 8.72 5.85 14.78
N GLY A 74 10.02 5.70 14.44
CA GLY A 74 11.02 5.06 15.32
C GLY A 74 11.06 3.53 15.19
N TYR A 75 10.42 2.96 14.16
CA TYR A 75 10.37 1.52 13.88
C TYR A 75 11.39 1.10 12.82
N ALA A 76 12.63 1.62 12.88
CA ALA A 76 13.67 1.35 11.89
C ALA A 76 13.93 -0.16 11.68
N LEU A 77 13.77 -0.97 12.73
CA LEU A 77 13.91 -2.43 12.68
C LEU A 77 12.87 -3.08 11.74
N TYR A 78 11.68 -2.48 11.60
CA TYR A 78 10.59 -2.99 10.76
C TYR A 78 10.77 -2.68 9.28
N ILE A 79 11.60 -1.68 8.91
CA ILE A 79 11.76 -1.22 7.53
C ILE A 79 12.02 -2.36 6.53
N PRO A 80 12.92 -3.32 6.77
CA PRO A 80 13.16 -4.41 5.82
C PRO A 80 11.91 -5.26 5.57
N ALA A 81 11.17 -5.60 6.62
CA ALA A 81 9.94 -6.36 6.51
C ALA A 81 8.84 -5.55 5.80
N THR A 82 8.64 -4.29 6.20
CA THR A 82 7.66 -3.39 5.59
C THR A 82 7.89 -3.23 4.10
N VAL A 83 9.12 -2.96 3.68
CA VAL A 83 9.48 -2.80 2.26
C VAL A 83 9.13 -4.06 1.45
N ILE A 84 9.44 -5.24 1.96
CA ILE A 84 9.12 -6.51 1.30
C ILE A 84 7.61 -6.76 1.28
N ILE A 85 6.95 -6.65 2.43
CA ILE A 85 5.51 -6.91 2.56
C ILE A 85 4.71 -5.97 1.67
N LYS A 86 5.03 -4.66 1.66
CA LYS A 86 4.29 -3.67 0.86
C LYS A 86 4.57 -3.82 -0.64
N ALA A 87 5.78 -4.22 -1.04
CA ALA A 87 6.07 -4.60 -2.42
C ALA A 87 5.22 -5.79 -2.87
N LEU A 88 5.12 -6.84 -2.05
CA LEU A 88 4.29 -8.02 -2.33
C LEU A 88 2.79 -7.66 -2.35
N THR A 89 2.33 -6.79 -1.46
CA THR A 89 0.95 -6.30 -1.44
C THR A 89 0.55 -5.63 -2.77
N VAL A 90 1.45 -4.86 -3.38
CA VAL A 90 1.21 -4.25 -4.71
C VAL A 90 0.91 -5.30 -5.77
N LEU A 91 1.51 -6.48 -5.72
CA LEU A 91 1.30 -7.54 -6.70
C LEU A 91 -0.12 -8.14 -6.68
N CYS A 92 -0.84 -7.97 -5.56
CA CYS A 92 -2.20 -8.50 -5.40
C CYS A 92 -3.25 -7.73 -6.23
N VAL A 93 -2.96 -6.48 -6.60
CA VAL A 93 -3.86 -5.58 -7.34
C VAL A 93 -3.25 -5.23 -8.70
N SER A 94 -4.07 -4.85 -9.66
CA SER A 94 -3.61 -4.58 -11.02
C SER A 94 -4.23 -3.34 -11.62
N ASN A 95 -3.41 -2.60 -12.36
CA ASN A 95 -3.83 -1.44 -13.16
C ASN A 95 -4.27 -1.77 -14.59
N LYS A 96 -4.31 -3.07 -14.99
CA LYS A 96 -4.59 -3.48 -16.38
C LYS A 96 -6.05 -3.37 -16.81
N THR A 97 -6.95 -2.98 -15.90
CA THR A 97 -8.39 -2.86 -16.18
C THR A 97 -8.82 -1.39 -16.29
N LYS A 98 -9.95 -1.16 -17.03
CA LYS A 98 -10.50 0.20 -17.17
C LYS A 98 -10.93 0.81 -15.84
N ASN A 99 -11.43 0.00 -14.90
CA ASN A 99 -11.92 0.47 -13.61
C ASN A 99 -10.94 0.10 -12.50
N VAL A 100 -10.74 1.01 -11.56
CA VAL A 100 -9.99 0.76 -10.33
C VAL A 100 -10.70 -0.33 -9.52
N ILE A 101 -12.02 -0.17 -9.37
CA ILE A 101 -12.86 -1.16 -8.71
C ILE A 101 -13.36 -2.16 -9.75
N ASN A 102 -12.84 -3.37 -9.67
CA ASN A 102 -13.22 -4.52 -10.49
C ASN A 102 -13.05 -5.80 -9.67
N ILE A 103 -13.67 -6.89 -10.12
CA ILE A 103 -13.70 -8.15 -9.36
C ILE A 103 -12.30 -8.68 -9.04
N ARG A 104 -11.34 -8.56 -9.97
CA ARG A 104 -9.96 -8.99 -9.75
C ARG A 104 -9.29 -8.22 -8.62
N ASN A 105 -9.44 -6.90 -8.60
CA ASN A 105 -8.85 -6.05 -7.58
C ASN A 105 -9.53 -6.22 -6.22
N LEU A 106 -10.84 -6.47 -6.20
CA LEU A 106 -11.57 -6.79 -4.97
C LEU A 106 -11.13 -8.14 -4.39
N ILE A 107 -10.97 -9.17 -5.22
CA ILE A 107 -10.43 -10.46 -4.78
C ILE A 107 -8.98 -10.30 -4.30
N GLY A 108 -8.20 -9.44 -4.94
CA GLY A 108 -6.80 -9.14 -4.58
C GLY A 108 -6.60 -8.57 -3.17
N ILE A 109 -7.65 -8.00 -2.57
CA ILE A 109 -7.62 -7.52 -1.18
C ILE A 109 -7.36 -8.67 -0.19
N ILE A 110 -7.90 -9.86 -0.48
CA ILE A 110 -7.76 -11.03 0.41
C ILE A 110 -6.30 -11.46 0.55
N PRO A 111 -5.57 -11.78 -0.54
CA PRO A 111 -4.15 -12.13 -0.42
C PRO A 111 -3.30 -10.96 0.09
N ALA A 112 -3.67 -9.70 -0.18
CA ALA A 112 -2.99 -8.54 0.38
C ALA A 112 -3.09 -8.51 1.92
N ALA A 113 -4.26 -8.80 2.48
CA ALA A 113 -4.47 -8.88 3.93
C ALA A 113 -3.69 -10.06 4.55
N VAL A 114 -3.68 -11.22 3.89
CA VAL A 114 -2.91 -12.40 4.34
C VAL A 114 -1.41 -12.11 4.33
N LEU A 115 -0.89 -11.46 3.29
CA LEU A 115 0.51 -11.06 3.20
C LEU A 115 0.88 -10.04 4.27
N CYS A 116 -0.01 -9.08 4.56
CA CYS A 116 0.22 -8.09 5.61
C CYS A 116 0.26 -8.77 6.99
N ALA A 117 -0.79 -9.45 7.38
CA ALA A 117 -0.89 -10.08 8.70
C ALA A 117 0.15 -11.19 8.90
N GLY A 118 0.29 -12.08 7.91
CA GLY A 118 1.24 -13.19 7.96
C GLY A 118 2.70 -12.73 7.87
N GLY A 119 2.98 -11.73 7.03
CA GLY A 119 4.33 -11.20 6.86
C GLY A 119 4.85 -10.55 8.14
N TYR A 120 4.06 -9.70 8.77
CA TYR A 120 4.45 -9.10 10.06
C TYR A 120 4.52 -10.14 11.17
N TYR A 121 3.58 -11.07 11.24
CA TYR A 121 3.63 -12.17 12.20
C TYR A 121 4.94 -12.97 12.08
N LEU A 122 5.33 -13.38 10.87
CA LEU A 122 6.58 -14.12 10.66
C LEU A 122 7.82 -13.29 11.03
N PHE A 123 7.82 -12.01 10.67
CA PHE A 123 8.92 -11.12 10.99
C PHE A 123 9.07 -10.92 12.50
N GLU A 124 7.98 -10.64 13.19
CA GLU A 124 7.94 -10.45 14.65
C GLU A 124 8.33 -11.75 15.38
N SER A 125 7.86 -12.91 14.88
CA SER A 125 8.24 -14.22 15.43
C SER A 125 9.75 -14.49 15.31
N ALA A 126 10.35 -14.11 14.19
CA ALA A 126 11.79 -14.25 13.97
C ALA A 126 12.60 -13.36 14.92
N ILE A 127 12.16 -12.12 15.17
CA ILE A 127 12.85 -11.19 16.09
C ILE A 127 12.66 -11.62 17.54
N ALA A 128 11.43 -11.96 17.93
CA ALA A 128 11.12 -12.37 19.31
C ALA A 128 11.67 -13.76 19.65
N LYS A 129 12.02 -14.55 18.63
CA LYS A 129 12.34 -16.00 18.77
C LYS A 129 11.21 -16.77 19.46
N ASP A 130 9.98 -16.34 19.23
CA ASP A 130 8.76 -16.86 19.82
C ASP A 130 7.63 -16.81 18.79
N PHE A 131 6.87 -17.89 18.67
CA PHE A 131 5.74 -17.98 17.75
C PHE A 131 4.38 -17.69 18.42
N VAL A 132 4.36 -17.56 19.74
CA VAL A 132 3.11 -17.36 20.48
C VAL A 132 2.83 -15.86 20.71
N ALA A 133 3.78 -15.13 21.25
CA ALA A 133 3.61 -13.72 21.57
C ALA A 133 3.20 -12.86 20.34
N PRO A 134 3.79 -13.03 19.14
CA PRO A 134 3.40 -12.25 17.96
C PRO A 134 2.00 -12.57 17.41
N LEU A 135 1.35 -13.65 17.83
CA LEU A 135 -0.05 -13.90 17.47
C LEU A 135 -0.97 -12.75 17.90
N ALA A 136 -0.59 -12.00 18.95
CA ALA A 136 -1.35 -10.86 19.43
C ALA A 136 -1.39 -9.69 18.39
N SER A 137 -0.42 -9.60 17.46
CA SER A 137 -0.41 -8.57 16.41
C SER A 137 -1.31 -8.90 15.22
N VAL A 138 -1.60 -10.18 14.98
CA VAL A 138 -2.37 -10.65 13.81
C VAL A 138 -3.75 -9.99 13.70
N PRO A 139 -4.60 -9.94 14.75
CA PRO A 139 -5.90 -9.26 14.67
C PRO A 139 -5.78 -7.79 14.28
N PHE A 140 -4.78 -7.09 14.78
CA PHE A 140 -4.58 -5.67 14.48
C PHE A 140 -4.15 -5.45 13.03
N ASN A 141 -3.29 -6.30 12.50
CA ASN A 141 -2.90 -6.26 11.08
C ASN A 141 -4.08 -6.59 10.15
N LEU A 142 -4.98 -7.49 10.56
CA LEU A 142 -6.22 -7.77 9.83
C LEU A 142 -7.18 -6.56 9.86
N VAL A 143 -7.36 -5.92 11.01
CA VAL A 143 -8.14 -4.67 11.13
C VAL A 143 -7.54 -3.58 10.26
N GLN A 144 -6.23 -3.39 10.27
CA GLN A 144 -5.52 -2.46 9.40
C GLN A 144 -5.83 -2.73 7.93
N SER A 145 -5.71 -3.98 7.51
CA SER A 145 -5.99 -4.39 6.13
C SER A 145 -7.46 -4.16 5.75
N ALA A 146 -8.41 -4.40 6.66
CA ALA A 146 -9.83 -4.12 6.44
C ALA A 146 -10.10 -2.62 6.30
N CYS A 147 -9.52 -1.79 7.17
CA CYS A 147 -9.60 -0.33 7.05
C CYS A 147 -8.98 0.17 5.75
N GLY A 148 -7.82 -0.38 5.36
CA GLY A 148 -7.18 -0.10 4.08
C GLY A 148 -8.05 -0.48 2.89
N ALA A 149 -8.73 -1.63 2.94
CA ALA A 149 -9.68 -2.05 1.91
C ALA A 149 -10.84 -1.06 1.75
N VAL A 150 -11.41 -0.57 2.86
CA VAL A 150 -12.47 0.45 2.83
C VAL A 150 -11.98 1.73 2.17
N VAL A 151 -10.80 2.23 2.55
CA VAL A 151 -10.19 3.42 1.92
C VAL A 151 -9.97 3.20 0.42
N PHE A 152 -9.42 2.04 0.03
CA PHE A 152 -9.22 1.66 -1.38
C PHE A 152 -10.54 1.68 -2.17
N ILE A 153 -11.59 1.06 -1.63
CA ILE A 153 -12.90 0.98 -2.30
C ILE A 153 -13.51 2.38 -2.45
N ILE A 154 -13.51 3.19 -1.40
CA ILE A 154 -14.09 4.54 -1.45
C ILE A 154 -13.36 5.39 -2.50
N LEU A 155 -12.03 5.46 -2.43
CA LEU A 155 -11.24 6.26 -3.36
C LEU A 155 -11.30 5.71 -4.79
N GLY A 156 -11.30 4.38 -4.95
CA GLY A 156 -11.43 3.74 -6.24
C GLY A 156 -12.77 4.03 -6.92
N VAL A 157 -13.88 3.98 -6.18
CA VAL A 157 -15.22 4.37 -6.68
C VAL A 157 -15.26 5.84 -7.07
N LEU A 158 -14.66 6.72 -6.27
CA LEU A 158 -14.59 8.16 -6.59
C LEU A 158 -13.82 8.41 -7.89
N ILE A 159 -12.68 7.73 -8.09
CA ILE A 159 -11.90 7.82 -9.33
C ILE A 159 -12.69 7.29 -10.53
N ASP A 160 -13.36 6.14 -10.38
CA ASP A 160 -14.12 5.52 -11.47
C ASP A 160 -15.33 6.36 -11.88
N LYS A 161 -16.01 7.03 -10.93
CA LYS A 161 -17.14 7.93 -11.20
C LYS A 161 -16.72 9.28 -11.78
N ASN A 162 -15.52 9.78 -11.45
CA ASN A 162 -15.06 11.09 -11.92
C ASN A 162 -14.27 10.96 -13.22
N ARG A 163 -14.86 11.44 -14.34
CA ARG A 163 -14.24 11.39 -15.68
C ARG A 163 -12.88 12.11 -15.75
N GLY A 164 -12.70 13.19 -14.99
CA GLY A 164 -11.44 13.94 -14.94
C GLY A 164 -10.34 13.12 -14.27
N LEU A 165 -10.59 12.60 -13.07
CA LEU A 165 -9.66 11.73 -12.33
C LEU A 165 -9.36 10.45 -13.09
N SER A 166 -10.40 9.83 -13.66
CA SER A 166 -10.26 8.63 -14.47
C SER A 166 -9.32 8.86 -15.68
N ARG A 167 -9.42 10.00 -16.38
CA ARG A 167 -8.52 10.36 -17.48
C ARG A 167 -7.10 10.62 -17.01
N LEU A 168 -6.93 11.28 -15.86
CA LEU A 168 -5.62 11.59 -15.29
C LEU A 168 -4.82 10.32 -15.01
N PHE A 169 -5.46 9.33 -14.40
CA PHE A 169 -4.82 8.09 -13.97
C PHE A 169 -4.78 7.02 -15.08
N LYS A 170 -5.81 6.92 -15.93
CA LYS A 170 -5.92 5.89 -16.97
C LYS A 170 -5.17 6.23 -18.26
N LYS A 171 -4.86 7.50 -18.53
CA LYS A 171 -4.01 7.89 -19.66
C LYS A 171 -2.56 7.38 -19.51
N ASN A 172 -2.21 6.81 -18.36
CA ASN A 172 -0.91 6.21 -18.12
C ASN A 172 -0.84 4.72 -18.53
N LEU A 173 -1.94 4.13 -19.01
CA LEU A 173 -2.06 2.73 -19.39
C LEU A 173 -1.94 2.49 -20.89
N GLN A 174 -1.86 3.54 -21.70
CA GLN A 174 -1.63 3.53 -23.14
C GLN A 174 -0.25 4.12 -23.45
#